data_f738045a569cdb82bca8f1a1de2ee8c7
#
_entry.id   f738045a569cdb82bca8f1a1de2ee8c7
#
_cell.length_a   1.000
_cell.length_b   1.000
_cell.length_c   1.000
_cell.angle_alpha   90.00
_cell.angle_beta   90.00
_cell.angle_gamma   90.00
#
_symmetry.space_group_name_H-M   'P 1'
#
loop_
_entity.id
_entity.type
_entity.pdbx_description
1 polymer ?
#
loop_
_entity_poly.entity_id
_entity_poly.type
_entity_poly.pdbx_seq_one_letter_code
_entity_poly.pdbx_strand_id
1 'polypeptide(L)' 'MIIKLKNAVEEFKGKEFLLNSDIIVSVYEAKDEKGNMAVFVYGSNDKTWQVQDTVEEIYGQLNK' A
#
# COMPACT_ATOMS: atom_id res chain seq x y z
N MET A 1 8.51 8.65 -9.45
CA MET A 1 8.69 8.98 -8.02
C MET A 1 8.70 7.70 -7.20
N ILE A 2 9.56 7.63 -6.20
CA ILE A 2 9.63 6.49 -5.29
C ILE A 2 8.95 6.87 -3.99
N ILE A 3 8.04 6.03 -3.53
CA ILE A 3 7.38 6.22 -2.23
C ILE A 3 7.76 5.08 -1.29
N LYS A 4 7.67 5.35 0.01
CA LYS A 4 8.02 4.39 1.04
C LYS A 4 6.75 3.92 1.75
N LEU A 5 6.56 2.62 1.82
CA LEU A 5 5.39 1.99 2.43
C LEU A 5 5.82 0.95 3.45
N LYS A 6 4.93 0.62 4.37
CA LYS A 6 5.17 -0.42 5.39
C LYS A 6 4.27 -1.60 5.11
N ASN A 7 4.86 -2.79 5.05
CA ASN A 7 4.12 -4.02 4.85
C ASN A 7 3.16 -4.31 6.01
N ALA A 8 1.98 -4.77 5.68
CA ALA A 8 1.00 -5.24 6.66
C ALA A 8 0.83 -6.76 6.63
N VAL A 9 1.48 -7.44 5.69
CA VAL A 9 1.43 -8.90 5.58
C VAL A 9 2.19 -9.50 6.76
N GLU A 10 1.64 -10.56 7.35
CA GLU A 10 2.14 -11.14 8.61
C GLU A 10 3.65 -11.38 8.63
N GLU A 11 4.20 -11.98 7.56
CA GLU A 11 5.63 -12.32 7.49
C GLU A 11 6.53 -11.09 7.43
N PHE A 12 6.02 -9.99 6.91
CA PHE A 12 6.82 -8.77 6.68
C PHE A 12 6.27 -7.56 7.42
N LYS A 13 5.40 -7.80 8.40
CA LYS A 13 4.69 -6.73 9.10
C LYS A 13 5.64 -5.68 9.65
N GLY A 14 5.40 -4.43 9.30
CA GLY A 14 6.19 -3.30 9.74
C GLY A 14 7.46 -3.06 8.95
N LYS A 15 7.85 -3.97 8.07
CA LYS A 15 9.04 -3.77 7.22
C LYS A 15 8.72 -2.81 6.10
N GLU A 16 9.58 -1.82 5.92
CA GLU A 16 9.42 -0.83 4.88
C GLU A 16 9.85 -1.36 3.53
N PHE A 17 9.18 -0.90 2.47
CA PHE A 17 9.61 -1.17 1.12
C PHE A 17 9.39 0.06 0.26
N LEU A 18 10.10 0.11 -0.85
CA LEU A 18 10.04 1.22 -1.79
C LEU A 18 9.25 0.79 -3.02
N LEU A 19 8.41 1.68 -3.51
CA LEU A 19 7.58 1.40 -4.67
C LEU A 19 7.61 2.59 -5.61
N ASN A 20 7.77 2.31 -6.91
CA ASN A 20 7.67 3.36 -7.92
C ASN A 20 6.20 3.71 -8.11
N SER A 21 5.86 4.96 -7.87
CA SER A 21 4.47 5.42 -7.97
C SER A 21 3.90 5.31 -9.38
N ASP A 22 4.75 5.24 -10.40
CA ASP A 22 4.32 5.13 -11.79
C ASP A 22 3.55 3.83 -12.07
N ILE A 23 3.75 2.79 -11.24
CA ILE A 23 3.03 1.53 -11.41
C ILE A 23 1.76 1.44 -10.57
N ILE A 24 1.47 2.45 -9.76
CA ILE A 24 0.27 2.43 -8.91
C ILE A 24 -0.95 2.76 -9.74
N VAL A 25 -1.91 1.83 -9.75
CA VAL A 25 -3.20 2.02 -10.41
C VAL A 25 -4.22 2.58 -9.45
N SER A 26 -4.28 2.00 -8.24
CA SER A 26 -5.24 2.45 -7.23
C SER A 26 -4.76 2.16 -5.82
N VAL A 27 -5.24 2.96 -4.88
CA VAL A 27 -5.04 2.77 -3.45
C VAL A 27 -6.42 2.80 -2.83
N TYR A 28 -6.76 1.78 -2.05
CA TYR A 28 -8.12 1.67 -1.53
C TYR A 28 -8.17 0.93 -0.20
N GLU A 29 -9.28 1.09 0.50
CA GLU A 29 -9.55 0.34 1.72
C GLU A 29 -10.55 -0.76 1.42
N ALA A 30 -10.30 -1.94 1.99
CA ALA A 30 -11.19 -3.08 1.86
C ALA A 30 -10.99 -3.99 3.07
N LYS A 31 -11.92 -4.91 3.30
CA LYS A 31 -11.76 -5.88 4.37
C LYS A 31 -10.75 -6.95 3.95
N ASP A 32 -9.86 -7.29 4.88
CA ASP A 32 -8.92 -8.38 4.68
C ASP A 32 -9.63 -9.73 4.96
N GLU A 33 -8.86 -10.81 4.92
CA GLU A 33 -9.41 -12.16 5.15
C GLU A 33 -10.00 -12.33 6.54
N LYS A 34 -9.54 -11.56 7.50
CA LYS A 34 -10.02 -11.60 8.90
C LYS A 34 -11.20 -10.67 9.14
N GLY A 35 -11.66 -9.96 8.11
CA GLY A 35 -12.76 -9.03 8.22
C GLY A 35 -12.40 -7.66 8.76
N ASN A 36 -11.12 -7.36 8.91
CA ASN A 36 -10.64 -6.05 9.36
C ASN A 36 -10.39 -5.14 8.16
N MET A 37 -10.65 -3.85 8.33
CA MET A 37 -10.36 -2.88 7.28
C MET A 37 -8.85 -2.77 7.08
N ALA A 38 -8.42 -2.83 5.84
CA ALA A 38 -7.01 -2.77 5.47
C ALA A 38 -6.84 -1.86 4.27
N VAL A 39 -5.61 -1.37 4.07
CA VAL A 39 -5.26 -0.52 2.93
C VAL A 39 -4.48 -1.35 1.92
N PHE A 40 -4.89 -1.28 0.67
CA PHE A 40 -4.28 -2.03 -0.41
C PHE A 40 -3.80 -1.07 -1.49
N VAL A 41 -2.65 -1.41 -2.07
CA VAL A 41 -2.10 -0.71 -3.23
C VAL A 41 -2.09 -1.70 -4.39
N TYR A 42 -2.78 -1.37 -5.47
CA TYR A 42 -2.83 -2.20 -6.66
C TYR A 42 -1.93 -1.61 -7.73
N GLY A 43 -1.07 -2.44 -8.28
CA GLY A 43 -0.10 -2.03 -9.30
C GLY A 43 -0.45 -2.53 -10.70
N SER A 44 0.09 -1.84 -11.70
CA SER A 44 -0.12 -2.19 -13.11
C SER A 44 0.47 -3.54 -13.51
N ASN A 45 1.30 -4.12 -12.64
CA ASN A 45 1.86 -5.46 -12.82
C ASN A 45 0.96 -6.55 -12.22
N ASP A 46 -0.29 -6.23 -11.92
CA ASP A 46 -1.29 -7.11 -11.31
C ASP A 46 -0.93 -7.57 -9.91
N LYS A 47 -0.01 -6.90 -9.25
CA LYS A 47 0.33 -7.17 -7.86
C LYS A 47 -0.45 -6.26 -6.94
N THR A 48 -0.82 -6.79 -5.78
CA THR A 48 -1.50 -6.03 -4.73
C THR A 48 -0.67 -6.13 -3.46
N TRP A 49 -0.41 -5.00 -2.84
CA TRP A 49 0.32 -4.94 -1.58
C TRP A 49 -0.63 -4.48 -0.48
N GLN A 50 -0.64 -5.20 0.64
CA GLN A 50 -1.35 -4.74 1.83
C GLN A 50 -0.35 -3.96 2.68
N VAL A 51 -0.73 -2.75 3.07
CA VAL A 51 0.18 -1.83 3.76
C VAL A 51 -0.42 -1.32 5.06
N GLN A 52 0.44 -0.86 5.97
CA GLN A 52 0.02 -0.25 7.24
C GLN A 52 -0.25 1.23 7.10
N ASP A 53 0.26 1.86 6.03
CA ASP A 53 0.05 3.28 5.78
C ASP A 53 -1.42 3.55 5.52
N THR A 54 -1.89 4.74 5.91
CA THR A 54 -3.26 5.14 5.59
C THR A 54 -3.34 5.64 4.16
N VAL A 55 -4.55 5.69 3.62
CA VAL A 55 -4.78 6.24 2.28
C VAL A 55 -4.31 7.70 2.24
N GLU A 56 -4.56 8.47 3.30
CA GLU A 56 -4.12 9.87 3.38
C GLU A 56 -2.61 10.01 3.38
N GLU A 57 -1.91 9.13 4.09
CA GLU A 57 -0.44 9.16 4.13
C GLU A 57 0.14 8.88 2.75
N ILE A 58 -0.42 7.90 2.04
CA ILE A 58 0.02 7.56 0.69
C ILE A 58 -0.29 8.72 -0.26
N TYR A 59 -1.50 9.28 -0.16
CA TYR A 59 -1.90 10.42 -0.96
C TYR A 59 -0.93 11.59 -0.76
N GLY A 60 -0.52 11.84 0.49
CA GLY A 60 0.43 12.89 0.81
C GLY A 60 1.78 12.68 0.16
N GLN A 61 2.26 11.43 0.09
CA GLN A 61 3.52 11.13 -0.59
C GLN A 61 3.42 11.34 -2.10
N LEU A 62 2.28 10.98 -2.69
CA LEU A 62 2.08 11.10 -4.14
C LEU A 62 1.92 12.55 -4.60
N ASN A 63 1.58 13.45 -3.70
CA ASN A 63 1.30 14.85 -4.02
C ASN A 63 2.36 15.83 -3.48
N LYS A 64 3.56 15.35 -3.29
CA LYS A 64 4.68 16.22 -2.87
C LYS A 64 5.19 17.06 -4.02
#